data_47d8dd30075d27e8d018ee56eee6a70d
#
_entry.id   47d8dd30075d27e8d018ee56eee6a70d
#
_cell.length_a   1.000
_cell.length_b   1.000
_cell.length_c   1.000
_cell.angle_alpha   90.00
_cell.angle_beta   90.00
_cell.angle_gamma   90.00
#
_symmetry.space_group_name_H-M   'P 1'
#
loop_
_entity.id
_entity.type
_entity.pdbx_description
1 polymer ?
#
loop_
_entity_poly.entity_id
_entity_poly.type
_entity_poly.pdbx_seq_one_letter_code
_entity_poly.pdbx_strand_id
1 'polypeptide(L)'
;MKVFINPGHAPNGWPDPGACSRQTGLRESDVTAAVGNLVAHYLNAVGIETVVMQSDILSEVCHAANVSEADLFISIHCNSVESPYAEGTETWYCNGSGAGRLLAECTQNQIVDSLNTVDRGIKAAVPGRNGLYVLTNTDMPAVLVELAFISNEDDEKLLRNNQDDFARAIARGVTDYL
;
A
#
# COMPACT_ATOMS: atom_id res chain seq x y z
N MET A 1 9.32 0.36 17.89
CA MET A 1 8.70 0.98 16.72
C MET A 1 7.40 0.27 16.40
N LYS A 2 6.41 1.03 15.98
CA LYS A 2 5.08 0.53 15.64
C LYS A 2 4.69 1.02 14.24
N VAL A 3 4.16 0.13 13.41
CA VAL A 3 3.70 0.44 12.05
C VAL A 3 2.20 0.22 11.95
N PHE A 4 1.46 1.23 11.47
CA PHE A 4 0.07 1.09 11.13
C PHE A 4 -0.07 0.68 9.67
N ILE A 5 -0.71 -0.45 9.42
CA ILE A 5 -0.92 -1.03 8.09
C ILE A 5 -2.40 -0.92 7.75
N ASN A 6 -2.69 -0.24 6.66
CA ASN A 6 -4.04 -0.06 6.15
C ASN A 6 -4.19 -0.79 4.80
N PRO A 7 -4.69 -2.03 4.77
CA PRO A 7 -5.19 -2.61 3.52
C PRO A 7 -6.36 -1.76 3.00
N GLY A 8 -6.30 -1.34 1.74
CA GLY A 8 -7.33 -0.50 1.15
C GLY A 8 -8.68 -1.20 1.02
N HIS A 9 -9.74 -0.40 0.94
CA HIS A 9 -11.13 -0.81 0.73
C HIS A 9 -11.77 -1.57 1.90
N ALA A 10 -13.01 -2.05 1.70
CA ALA A 10 -13.79 -2.67 2.76
C ALA A 10 -13.36 -4.13 3.04
N PRO A 11 -13.40 -4.57 4.31
CA PRO A 11 -13.19 -5.98 4.64
C PRO A 11 -14.14 -6.89 3.87
N ASN A 12 -13.62 -7.98 3.32
CA ASN A 12 -14.38 -8.94 2.48
C ASN A 12 -15.02 -8.30 1.22
N GLY A 13 -14.60 -7.08 0.84
CA GLY A 13 -15.06 -6.39 -0.34
C GLY A 13 -16.50 -5.87 -0.28
N TRP A 14 -17.06 -5.65 0.89
CA TRP A 14 -18.39 -5.08 1.05
C TRP A 14 -18.40 -3.94 2.09
N PRO A 15 -18.94 -2.76 1.77
CA PRO A 15 -19.60 -2.36 0.51
C PRO A 15 -18.65 -1.97 -0.63
N ASP A 16 -17.35 -1.83 -0.39
CA ASP A 16 -16.36 -1.36 -1.35
C ASP A 16 -15.31 -2.44 -1.64
N PRO A 17 -15.40 -3.14 -2.81
CA PRO A 17 -14.40 -4.12 -3.21
C PRO A 17 -13.10 -3.50 -3.76
N GLY A 18 -13.06 -2.17 -3.97
CA GLY A 18 -12.02 -1.54 -4.78
C GLY A 18 -12.12 -1.89 -6.27
N ALA A 19 -11.03 -1.77 -6.98
CA ALA A 19 -10.96 -2.20 -8.36
C ALA A 19 -11.10 -3.73 -8.46
N CYS A 20 -11.72 -4.18 -9.56
CA CYS A 20 -11.90 -5.60 -9.83
C CYS A 20 -11.34 -5.95 -11.21
N SER A 21 -10.58 -7.05 -11.29
CA SER A 21 -10.15 -7.60 -12.56
C SER A 21 -11.33 -7.99 -13.41
N ARG A 22 -11.39 -7.48 -14.64
CA ARG A 22 -12.46 -7.83 -15.61
C ARG A 22 -12.33 -9.27 -16.11
N GLN A 23 -11.14 -9.86 -16.00
CA GLN A 23 -10.86 -11.21 -16.52
C GLN A 23 -11.17 -12.30 -15.48
N THR A 24 -10.75 -12.09 -14.24
CA THR A 24 -10.79 -13.13 -13.20
C THR A 24 -11.77 -12.83 -12.08
N GLY A 25 -12.21 -11.57 -11.94
CA GLY A 25 -13.01 -11.11 -10.82
C GLY A 25 -12.20 -10.92 -9.53
N LEU A 26 -10.84 -10.95 -9.60
CA LEU A 26 -9.98 -10.62 -8.47
C LEU A 26 -10.32 -9.23 -7.95
N ARG A 27 -10.54 -9.10 -6.64
CA ARG A 27 -10.88 -7.83 -5.99
C ARG A 27 -9.65 -7.24 -5.33
N GLU A 28 -9.47 -5.94 -5.47
CA GLU A 28 -8.40 -5.19 -4.81
C GLU A 28 -8.44 -5.40 -3.29
N SER A 29 -9.61 -5.30 -2.67
CA SER A 29 -9.78 -5.50 -1.23
C SER A 29 -9.26 -6.84 -0.71
N ASP A 30 -9.34 -7.92 -1.50
CA ASP A 30 -8.84 -9.24 -1.11
C ASP A 30 -7.30 -9.28 -1.20
N VAL A 31 -6.73 -8.70 -2.26
CA VAL A 31 -5.28 -8.60 -2.44
C VAL A 31 -4.65 -7.76 -1.33
N THR A 32 -5.21 -6.58 -1.06
CA THR A 32 -4.68 -5.67 -0.04
C THR A 32 -4.75 -6.28 1.36
N ALA A 33 -5.85 -6.99 1.68
CA ALA A 33 -6.00 -7.72 2.95
C ALA A 33 -4.92 -8.80 3.10
N ALA A 34 -4.71 -9.62 2.07
CA ALA A 34 -3.72 -10.69 2.09
C ALA A 34 -2.30 -10.14 2.26
N VAL A 35 -1.93 -9.15 1.43
CA VAL A 35 -0.60 -8.51 1.50
C VAL A 35 -0.39 -7.81 2.84
N GLY A 36 -1.37 -7.02 3.31
CA GLY A 36 -1.26 -6.29 4.58
C GLY A 36 -1.07 -7.19 5.80
N ASN A 37 -1.78 -8.33 5.86
CA ASN A 37 -1.59 -9.31 6.93
C ASN A 37 -0.20 -9.98 6.86
N LEU A 38 0.31 -10.27 5.67
CA LEU A 38 1.65 -10.81 5.49
C LEU A 38 2.73 -9.78 5.85
N VAL A 39 2.57 -8.49 5.50
CA VAL A 39 3.47 -7.41 5.95
C VAL A 39 3.54 -7.37 7.47
N ALA A 40 2.39 -7.41 8.15
CA ALA A 40 2.34 -7.46 9.61
C ALA A 40 3.08 -8.67 10.17
N HIS A 41 2.89 -9.85 9.56
CA HIS A 41 3.59 -11.07 9.95
C HIS A 41 5.12 -10.89 9.88
N TYR A 42 5.65 -10.37 8.78
CA TYR A 42 7.10 -10.18 8.61
C TYR A 42 7.68 -9.11 9.53
N LEU A 43 7.00 -7.99 9.72
CA LEU A 43 7.43 -6.93 10.62
C LEU A 43 7.43 -7.40 12.09
N ASN A 44 6.38 -8.11 12.53
CA ASN A 44 6.32 -8.68 13.88
C ASN A 44 7.42 -9.72 14.13
N ALA A 45 7.79 -10.51 13.11
CA ALA A 45 8.86 -11.51 13.21
C ALA A 45 10.23 -10.88 13.50
N VAL A 46 10.44 -9.60 13.15
CA VAL A 46 11.66 -8.85 13.44
C VAL A 46 11.52 -7.86 14.60
N GLY A 47 10.46 -7.99 15.39
CA GLY A 47 10.24 -7.21 16.61
C GLY A 47 9.65 -5.81 16.39
N ILE A 48 9.09 -5.53 15.21
CA ILE A 48 8.36 -4.30 14.90
C ILE A 48 6.88 -4.54 15.20
N GLU A 49 6.31 -3.79 16.13
CA GLU A 49 4.88 -3.87 16.48
C GLU A 49 4.02 -3.41 15.30
N THR A 50 2.90 -4.07 15.03
CA THR A 50 1.99 -3.68 13.96
C THR A 50 0.55 -3.56 14.42
N VAL A 51 -0.17 -2.61 13.83
CA VAL A 51 -1.62 -2.49 13.90
C VAL A 51 -2.15 -2.62 12.49
N VAL A 52 -3.08 -3.53 12.25
CA VAL A 52 -3.72 -3.71 10.93
C VAL A 52 -5.17 -3.29 11.01
N MET A 53 -5.58 -2.37 10.14
CA MET A 53 -6.98 -1.95 10.03
C MET A 53 -7.37 -1.80 8.56
N GLN A 54 -8.29 -2.64 8.10
CA GLN A 54 -8.95 -2.50 6.80
C GLN A 54 -10.32 -1.84 7.00
N SER A 55 -10.60 -0.77 6.29
CA SER A 55 -11.88 -0.07 6.30
C SER A 55 -12.01 0.84 5.07
N ASP A 56 -13.20 0.99 4.54
CA ASP A 56 -13.58 1.96 3.51
C ASP A 56 -13.93 3.35 4.10
N ILE A 57 -13.98 3.47 5.42
CA ILE A 57 -14.21 4.75 6.10
C ILE A 57 -12.86 5.39 6.43
N LEU A 58 -12.33 6.18 5.48
CA LEU A 58 -10.98 6.74 5.56
C LEU A 58 -10.74 7.61 6.80
N SER A 59 -11.76 8.31 7.29
CA SER A 59 -11.66 9.12 8.52
C SER A 59 -11.45 8.26 9.77
N GLU A 60 -12.04 7.07 9.83
CA GLU A 60 -11.83 6.12 10.92
C GLU A 60 -10.41 5.53 10.87
N VAL A 61 -9.93 5.20 9.66
CA VAL A 61 -8.56 4.73 9.45
C VAL A 61 -7.55 5.77 9.95
N CYS A 62 -7.69 7.03 9.53
CA CYS A 62 -6.77 8.10 9.95
C CYS A 62 -6.86 8.34 11.47
N HIS A 63 -8.07 8.37 12.03
CA HIS A 63 -8.24 8.52 13.48
C HIS A 63 -7.57 7.36 14.24
N ALA A 64 -7.82 6.12 13.83
CA ALA A 64 -7.20 4.95 14.46
C ALA A 64 -5.67 4.97 14.34
N ALA A 65 -5.14 5.36 13.19
CA ALA A 65 -3.70 5.51 12.99
C ALA A 65 -3.09 6.55 13.95
N ASN A 66 -3.69 7.74 14.02
CA ASN A 66 -3.18 8.84 14.84
C ASN A 66 -3.24 8.53 16.35
N VAL A 67 -4.32 7.86 16.84
CA VAL A 67 -4.41 7.48 18.26
C VAL A 67 -3.62 6.22 18.62
N SER A 68 -3.17 5.45 17.64
CA SER A 68 -2.36 4.23 17.88
C SER A 68 -0.92 4.52 18.29
N GLU A 69 -0.48 5.78 18.17
CA GLU A 69 0.92 6.20 18.37
C GLU A 69 1.88 5.40 17.47
N ALA A 70 1.45 5.11 16.23
CA ALA A 70 2.31 4.46 15.26
C ALA A 70 3.39 5.43 14.73
N ASP A 71 4.59 4.91 14.54
CA ASP A 71 5.74 5.66 14.01
C ASP A 71 5.67 5.82 12.48
N LEU A 72 5.03 4.88 11.79
CA LEU A 72 4.86 4.85 10.34
C LEU A 72 3.45 4.40 9.95
N PHE A 73 2.97 4.89 8.80
CA PHE A 73 1.70 4.48 8.19
C PHE A 73 1.92 3.95 6.77
N ILE A 74 1.37 2.77 6.48
CA ILE A 74 1.46 2.14 5.17
C ILE A 74 0.06 1.75 4.70
N SER A 75 -0.45 2.43 3.67
CA SER A 75 -1.66 2.03 2.95
C SER A 75 -1.27 1.18 1.74
N ILE A 76 -2.05 0.14 1.45
CA ILE A 76 -1.77 -0.84 0.38
C ILE A 76 -2.96 -0.88 -0.56
N HIS A 77 -2.71 -0.69 -1.86
CA HIS A 77 -3.70 -0.59 -2.93
C HIS A 77 -3.25 -1.33 -4.19
N CYS A 78 -4.17 -1.47 -5.15
CA CYS A 78 -3.90 -1.92 -6.50
C CYS A 78 -4.41 -0.88 -7.48
N ASN A 79 -3.53 -0.41 -8.35
CA ASN A 79 -3.87 0.59 -9.37
C ASN A 79 -4.84 0.03 -10.42
N SER A 80 -5.64 0.89 -11.02
CA SER A 80 -6.55 0.51 -12.09
C SER A 80 -6.85 1.69 -13.01
N VAL A 81 -6.85 1.43 -14.30
CA VAL A 81 -7.28 2.38 -15.35
C VAL A 81 -8.04 1.63 -16.46
N GLU A 82 -8.69 2.37 -17.34
CA GLU A 82 -9.40 1.75 -18.48
C GLU A 82 -8.46 1.04 -19.44
N SER A 83 -7.24 1.58 -19.63
CA SER A 83 -6.24 1.02 -20.53
C SER A 83 -5.65 -0.27 -19.95
N PRO A 84 -5.70 -1.40 -20.67
CA PRO A 84 -5.09 -2.64 -20.22
C PRO A 84 -3.56 -2.66 -20.35
N TYR A 85 -2.97 -1.59 -20.91
CA TYR A 85 -1.52 -1.49 -21.14
C TYR A 85 -0.79 -0.73 -20.04
N ALA A 86 -1.51 -0.12 -19.09
CA ALA A 86 -0.88 0.49 -17.93
C ALA A 86 -0.42 -0.60 -16.97
N GLU A 87 0.83 -0.54 -16.54
CA GLU A 87 1.49 -1.55 -15.71
C GLU A 87 2.47 -0.94 -14.74
N GLY A 88 2.86 -1.70 -13.72
CA GLY A 88 3.95 -1.39 -12.80
C GLY A 88 3.52 -0.86 -11.44
N THR A 89 4.52 -0.60 -10.62
CA THR A 89 4.39 -0.20 -9.21
C THR A 89 4.66 1.29 -9.04
N GLU A 90 3.89 1.95 -8.17
CA GLU A 90 4.15 3.33 -7.74
C GLU A 90 3.87 3.51 -6.26
N THR A 91 4.65 4.35 -5.59
CA THR A 91 4.47 4.65 -4.17
C THR A 91 4.27 6.14 -3.94
N TRP A 92 3.17 6.48 -3.27
CA TRP A 92 2.78 7.85 -2.97
C TRP A 92 3.17 8.24 -1.55
N TYR A 93 3.55 9.52 -1.35
CA TYR A 93 3.84 10.12 -0.06
C TYR A 93 3.22 11.52 0.05
N CYS A 94 3.02 12.05 1.26
CA CYS A 94 2.50 13.40 1.44
C CYS A 94 3.53 14.45 1.00
N ASN A 95 3.14 15.37 0.12
CA ASN A 95 3.99 16.46 -0.34
C ASN A 95 4.53 17.28 0.84
N GLY A 96 5.83 17.52 0.86
CA GLY A 96 6.52 18.22 1.95
C GLY A 96 7.02 17.30 3.08
N SER A 97 6.61 16.03 3.12
CA SER A 97 7.14 15.06 4.09
C SER A 97 8.46 14.46 3.58
N GLY A 98 9.59 14.90 4.12
CA GLY A 98 10.91 14.31 3.80
C GLY A 98 11.02 12.86 4.27
N ALA A 99 10.50 12.55 5.46
CA ALA A 99 10.49 11.19 6.00
C ALA A 99 9.55 10.27 5.21
N GLY A 100 8.35 10.74 4.84
CA GLY A 100 7.44 9.97 3.97
C GLY A 100 8.04 9.71 2.59
N ARG A 101 8.78 10.67 2.03
CA ARG A 101 9.49 10.49 0.78
C ARG A 101 10.56 9.39 0.87
N LEU A 102 11.37 9.40 1.93
CA LEU A 102 12.41 8.37 2.13
C LEU A 102 11.77 6.98 2.30
N LEU A 103 10.70 6.87 3.07
CA LEU A 103 9.94 5.62 3.23
C LEU A 103 9.40 5.13 1.88
N ALA A 104 8.88 6.05 1.04
CA ALA A 104 8.40 5.72 -0.29
C ALA A 104 9.52 5.23 -1.20
N GLU A 105 10.70 5.86 -1.16
CA GLU A 105 11.89 5.43 -1.93
C GLU A 105 12.33 4.02 -1.53
N CYS A 106 12.47 3.75 -0.23
CA CYS A 106 12.84 2.42 0.27
C CYS A 106 11.81 1.35 -0.15
N THR A 107 10.53 1.63 0.02
CA THR A 107 9.46 0.68 -0.32
C THR A 107 9.37 0.43 -1.83
N GLN A 108 9.41 1.49 -2.65
CA GLN A 108 9.38 1.40 -4.11
C GLN A 108 10.51 0.55 -4.64
N ASN A 109 11.75 0.84 -4.23
CA ASN A 109 12.94 0.13 -4.68
C ASN A 109 12.85 -1.36 -4.35
N GLN A 110 12.43 -1.72 -3.14
CA GLN A 110 12.33 -3.13 -2.74
C GLN A 110 11.29 -3.89 -3.55
N ILE A 111 10.14 -3.27 -3.88
CA ILE A 111 9.12 -3.93 -4.70
C ILE A 111 9.62 -4.14 -6.13
N VAL A 112 10.16 -3.07 -6.74
CA VAL A 112 10.67 -3.15 -8.12
C VAL A 112 11.78 -4.18 -8.26
N ASP A 113 12.76 -4.18 -7.33
CA ASP A 113 13.89 -5.10 -7.35
C ASP A 113 13.47 -6.56 -7.11
N SER A 114 12.48 -6.77 -6.22
CA SER A 114 12.04 -8.14 -5.84
C SER A 114 11.13 -8.79 -6.88
N LEU A 115 10.24 -8.00 -7.50
CA LEU A 115 9.20 -8.54 -8.40
C LEU A 115 9.44 -8.19 -9.88
N ASN A 116 10.47 -7.39 -10.16
CA ASN A 116 10.80 -6.90 -11.51
C ASN A 116 9.59 -6.22 -12.20
N THR A 117 8.80 -5.49 -11.40
CA THR A 117 7.70 -4.67 -11.93
C THR A 117 8.24 -3.45 -12.67
N VAL A 118 7.44 -2.89 -13.58
CA VAL A 118 7.78 -1.60 -14.19
C VAL A 118 7.81 -0.53 -13.10
N ASP A 119 8.96 0.15 -12.98
CA ASP A 119 9.12 1.24 -12.01
C ASP A 119 8.43 2.51 -12.49
N ARG A 120 7.35 2.90 -11.82
CA ARG A 120 6.62 4.15 -12.06
C ARG A 120 7.09 5.27 -11.12
N GLY A 121 8.01 4.95 -10.22
CA GLY A 121 8.62 5.86 -9.27
C GLY A 121 7.71 6.27 -8.11
N ILE A 122 8.26 7.13 -7.27
CA ILE A 122 7.53 7.73 -6.15
C ILE A 122 6.79 9.00 -6.58
N LYS A 123 5.65 9.30 -5.94
CA LYS A 123 4.77 10.42 -6.28
C LYS A 123 4.35 11.22 -5.06
N ALA A 124 4.32 12.55 -5.20
CA ALA A 124 3.87 13.43 -4.14
C ALA A 124 2.35 13.66 -4.20
N ALA A 125 1.64 13.33 -3.14
CA ALA A 125 0.25 13.65 -2.94
C ALA A 125 0.12 15.09 -2.40
N VAL A 126 -0.50 15.97 -3.19
CA VAL A 126 -0.66 17.38 -2.85
C VAL A 126 -2.08 17.61 -2.30
N PRO A 127 -2.24 18.07 -1.04
CA PRO A 127 -3.54 18.34 -0.45
C PRO A 127 -4.38 19.27 -1.32
N GLY A 128 -5.65 18.93 -1.52
CA GLY A 128 -6.59 19.74 -2.30
C GLY A 128 -6.44 19.66 -3.83
N ARG A 129 -5.44 18.90 -4.34
CA ARG A 129 -5.21 18.75 -5.78
C ARG A 129 -5.30 17.29 -6.22
N ASN A 130 -4.40 16.47 -5.74
CA ASN A 130 -4.35 15.02 -5.99
C ASN A 130 -3.98 14.29 -4.69
N GLY A 131 -4.26 14.91 -3.55
CA GLY A 131 -3.94 14.38 -2.24
C GLY A 131 -4.81 13.16 -1.91
N LEU A 132 -4.14 12.07 -1.59
CA LEU A 132 -4.78 10.89 -1.05
C LEU A 132 -5.14 11.16 0.41
N TYR A 133 -6.41 10.94 0.78
CA TYR A 133 -6.95 11.35 2.08
C TYR A 133 -6.10 10.81 3.25
N VAL A 134 -5.74 9.53 3.20
CA VAL A 134 -4.97 8.90 4.28
C VAL A 134 -3.56 9.49 4.43
N LEU A 135 -2.92 9.95 3.35
CA LEU A 135 -1.60 10.55 3.40
C LEU A 135 -1.60 11.99 3.95
N THR A 136 -2.74 12.66 3.85
CA THR A 136 -2.86 14.08 4.26
C THR A 136 -3.53 14.25 5.62
N ASN A 137 -4.08 13.17 6.21
CA ASN A 137 -4.79 13.20 7.49
C ASN A 137 -4.19 12.23 8.53
N THR A 138 -2.99 11.71 8.29
CA THR A 138 -2.19 10.96 9.27
C THR A 138 -1.00 11.80 9.73
N ASP A 139 -0.63 11.69 11.00
CA ASP A 139 0.34 12.57 11.65
C ASP A 139 1.80 12.07 11.50
N MET A 140 1.99 10.78 11.25
CA MET A 140 3.29 10.14 11.07
C MET A 140 3.73 10.11 9.60
N PRO A 141 5.02 9.79 9.29
CA PRO A 141 5.44 9.48 7.93
C PRO A 141 4.56 8.41 7.31
N ALA A 142 3.94 8.73 6.17
CA ALA A 142 2.92 7.92 5.54
C ALA A 142 3.21 7.66 4.06
N VAL A 143 2.93 6.44 3.62
CA VAL A 143 2.97 6.03 2.20
C VAL A 143 1.71 5.29 1.80
N LEU A 144 1.36 5.40 0.51
CA LEU A 144 0.36 4.56 -0.13
C LEU A 144 1.03 3.86 -1.31
N VAL A 145 1.02 2.54 -1.26
CA VAL A 145 1.66 1.67 -2.24
C VAL A 145 0.60 1.14 -3.21
N GLU A 146 0.76 1.48 -4.47
CA GLU A 146 0.04 0.87 -5.58
C GLU A 146 0.88 -0.30 -6.08
N LEU A 147 0.53 -1.52 -5.66
CA LEU A 147 1.33 -2.72 -5.88
C LEU A 147 1.59 -2.97 -7.37
N ALA A 148 0.53 -2.98 -8.17
CA ALA A 148 0.52 -3.21 -9.61
C ALA A 148 -0.88 -2.87 -10.16
N PHE A 149 -1.08 -2.91 -11.48
CA PHE A 149 -2.36 -2.62 -12.12
C PHE A 149 -3.25 -3.86 -12.21
N ILE A 150 -4.32 -3.90 -11.43
CA ILE A 150 -5.31 -5.00 -11.49
C ILE A 150 -6.05 -5.06 -12.83
N SER A 151 -5.99 -3.98 -13.63
CA SER A 151 -6.54 -3.88 -14.98
C SER A 151 -5.61 -4.41 -16.07
N ASN A 152 -4.34 -4.70 -15.76
CA ASN A 152 -3.36 -5.28 -16.68
C ASN A 152 -3.24 -6.79 -16.43
N GLU A 153 -3.12 -7.58 -17.49
CA GLU A 153 -3.14 -9.06 -17.38
C GLU A 153 -1.92 -9.62 -16.65
N ASP A 154 -0.72 -9.09 -16.91
CA ASP A 154 0.51 -9.60 -16.32
C ASP A 154 0.68 -9.12 -14.88
N ASP A 155 0.34 -7.86 -14.60
CA ASP A 155 0.29 -7.30 -13.24
C ASP A 155 -0.75 -8.03 -12.38
N GLU A 156 -1.93 -8.35 -12.93
CA GLU A 156 -2.97 -9.11 -12.23
C GLU A 156 -2.48 -10.51 -11.83
N LYS A 157 -1.71 -11.17 -12.70
CA LYS A 157 -1.07 -12.46 -12.37
C LYS A 157 -0.11 -12.32 -11.20
N LEU A 158 0.68 -11.22 -11.13
CA LEU A 158 1.54 -10.94 -9.99
C LEU A 158 0.72 -10.71 -8.72
N LEU A 159 -0.31 -9.86 -8.79
CA LEU A 159 -1.20 -9.58 -7.65
C LEU A 159 -1.87 -10.83 -7.07
N ARG A 160 -2.17 -11.81 -7.93
CA ARG A 160 -2.80 -13.06 -7.53
C ARG A 160 -1.82 -14.09 -6.96
N ASN A 161 -0.63 -14.19 -7.54
CA ASN A 161 0.28 -15.31 -7.28
C ASN A 161 1.49 -14.94 -6.40
N ASN A 162 1.85 -13.65 -6.30
CA ASN A 162 3.07 -13.18 -5.63
C ASN A 162 2.79 -12.26 -4.42
N GLN A 163 1.67 -12.46 -3.74
CA GLN A 163 1.29 -11.62 -2.58
C GLN A 163 2.32 -11.69 -1.45
N ASP A 164 2.95 -12.84 -1.24
CA ASP A 164 4.02 -13.03 -0.25
C ASP A 164 5.28 -12.23 -0.63
N ASP A 165 5.65 -12.20 -1.91
CA ASP A 165 6.81 -11.44 -2.39
C ASP A 165 6.58 -9.93 -2.26
N PHE A 166 5.39 -9.43 -2.59
CA PHE A 166 5.00 -8.03 -2.31
C PHE A 166 5.12 -7.69 -0.83
N ALA A 167 4.62 -8.57 0.04
CA ALA A 167 4.64 -8.33 1.48
C ALA A 167 6.07 -8.32 2.04
N ARG A 168 6.94 -9.23 1.60
CA ARG A 168 8.37 -9.25 1.96
C ARG A 168 9.07 -7.98 1.50
N ALA A 169 8.81 -7.54 0.28
CA ALA A 169 9.39 -6.33 -0.28
C ALA A 169 8.98 -5.08 0.52
N ILE A 170 7.69 -4.94 0.86
CA ILE A 170 7.21 -3.82 1.69
C ILE A 170 7.85 -3.87 3.07
N ALA A 171 7.86 -5.05 3.73
CA ALA A 171 8.48 -5.19 5.05
C ALA A 171 9.99 -4.89 5.01
N ARG A 172 10.69 -5.27 3.93
CA ARG A 172 12.09 -4.92 3.72
C ARG A 172 12.27 -3.43 3.52
N GLY A 173 11.41 -2.78 2.74
CA GLY A 173 11.42 -1.31 2.57
C GLY A 173 11.28 -0.56 3.89
N VAL A 174 10.44 -1.06 4.82
CA VAL A 174 10.34 -0.52 6.18
C VAL A 174 11.65 -0.69 6.96
N THR A 175 12.28 -1.87 6.89
CA THR A 175 13.53 -2.11 7.62
C THR A 175 14.72 -1.34 7.01
N ASP A 176 14.72 -1.07 5.73
CA ASP A 176 15.74 -0.26 5.07
C ASP A 176 15.59 1.24 5.35
N TYR A 177 14.38 1.68 5.68
CA TYR A 177 14.10 3.05 6.11
C TYR A 177 14.67 3.35 7.50
N LEU A 178 14.83 2.35 8.38
CA LEU A 178 15.28 2.48 9.78
C LEU A 178 16.78 2.63 9.90
#